data_af8d3b8c5ee7347d0aed3bac4bdd50ae
#
_entry.id   af8d3b8c5ee7347d0aed3bac4bdd50ae
#
_cell.length_a   1.000
_cell.length_b   1.000
_cell.length_c   1.000
_cell.angle_alpha   90.00
_cell.angle_beta   90.00
_cell.angle_gamma   90.00
#
_symmetry.space_group_name_H-M   'P 1'
#
loop_
_entity.id
_entity.type
_entity.pdbx_description
1 polymer ?
#
loop_
_entity_poly.entity_id
_entity_poly.type
_entity_poly.pdbx_seq_one_letter_code
_entity_poly.pdbx_strand_id
1 'polypeptide(L)'
;MDLPDCFTLHRPAAADPETLMDRRILLRGLGGLVALALAGRPARAQDALYLRIATGSAAGTYFPVGETIARLLSHPPGLPACDPGTPCGVNGLVATAETSEGSVANVAAVAGRSVETALAQSDVVAWAYGALGLFEGKPALANLRVIASLYAESMHIVVRADGGITRLKDLVGKKVSLDRPGSGTRGDALAILEAAGIKAKQIQIQDLGPSRAAEALASGEIDAMFFFSGAPSANIGDIAGIGIALLPIEGALRDKLLAKGRYFMAGTIPEGAYPGVPATETVNVSAQWICALEAEDDLIYAITRALFDPVNRPALEAGHPRAADIRLETAVQGLAVPLHPGAVRFYREQGVALPAGAT
;
A
#
# COMPACT_ATOMS: atom_id res chain seq x y z
N MET A 1 -52.31 19.53 -37.34
CA MET A 1 -51.84 20.90 -37.46
C MET A 1 -50.36 20.80 -37.85
N ASP A 2 -50.22 20.57 -39.05
CA ASP A 2 -49.60 21.17 -40.24
C ASP A 2 -48.10 21.49 -40.05
N LEU A 3 -47.29 20.67 -40.69
CA LEU A 3 -45.88 20.93 -41.11
C LEU A 3 -45.96 21.67 -42.48
N PRO A 4 -45.05 22.52 -42.87
CA PRO A 4 -44.70 22.68 -44.26
C PRO A 4 -43.30 22.27 -44.61
N ASP A 5 -43.19 21.44 -45.65
CA ASP A 5 -42.07 21.21 -46.52
C ASP A 5 -41.58 22.48 -47.22
N CYS A 6 -40.26 22.58 -47.43
CA CYS A 6 -39.67 23.04 -48.71
C CYS A 6 -38.17 22.90 -48.74
N PHE A 7 -37.69 21.86 -49.38
CA PHE A 7 -36.32 21.77 -49.90
C PHE A 7 -36.34 22.00 -51.42
N THR A 8 -35.71 23.04 -51.87
CA THR A 8 -35.36 23.26 -53.29
C THR A 8 -33.87 23.14 -53.48
N LEU A 9 -33.45 22.10 -54.18
CA LEU A 9 -32.10 21.87 -54.66
C LEU A 9 -31.75 22.79 -55.83
N HIS A 10 -30.70 23.62 -55.67
CA HIS A 10 -30.05 24.31 -56.78
C HIS A 10 -28.77 23.53 -57.16
N ARG A 11 -28.73 23.10 -58.44
CA ARG A 11 -27.52 22.57 -59.09
C ARG A 11 -26.73 23.75 -59.66
N PRO A 12 -25.40 23.82 -59.48
CA PRO A 12 -24.56 24.67 -60.29
C PRO A 12 -24.06 23.92 -61.57
N ALA A 13 -23.91 24.68 -62.61
CA ALA A 13 -23.58 24.30 -63.94
C ALA A 13 -22.12 23.84 -64.09
N ALA A 14 -21.91 22.99 -65.12
CA ALA A 14 -20.60 22.51 -65.54
C ALA A 14 -19.76 23.64 -66.14
N ALA A 15 -18.49 23.68 -65.77
CA ALA A 15 -17.45 24.51 -66.42
C ALA A 15 -16.47 23.61 -67.16
N ASP A 16 -16.10 24.01 -68.35
CA ASP A 16 -15.27 23.35 -69.37
C ASP A 16 -13.80 23.17 -68.96
N PRO A 17 -13.14 22.13 -69.46
CA PRO A 17 -11.70 21.90 -69.20
C PRO A 17 -10.88 22.41 -70.39
N GLU A 18 -10.20 23.50 -70.23
CA GLU A 18 -8.92 23.77 -70.99
C GLU A 18 -8.20 24.99 -70.40
N THR A 19 -7.21 24.72 -69.54
CA THR A 19 -6.11 25.65 -69.34
C THR A 19 -4.81 24.86 -69.15
N LEU A 20 -3.95 25.04 -70.13
CA LEU A 20 -2.58 24.51 -70.25
C LEU A 20 -1.76 24.78 -69.00
N MET A 21 -1.32 23.72 -68.38
CA MET A 21 -0.44 23.76 -67.19
C MET A 21 0.99 24.01 -67.60
N ASP A 22 1.54 25.17 -67.23
CA ASP A 22 2.87 25.65 -67.55
C ASP A 22 3.92 24.78 -66.86
N ARG A 23 4.82 24.15 -67.59
CA ARG A 23 5.88 23.23 -67.11
C ARG A 23 6.88 23.84 -66.12
N ARG A 24 6.86 25.14 -65.90
CA ARG A 24 7.74 25.85 -64.95
C ARG A 24 7.27 25.83 -63.51
N ILE A 25 6.03 25.43 -63.26
CA ILE A 25 5.47 25.32 -61.87
C ILE A 25 5.79 23.96 -61.26
N LEU A 26 6.02 22.91 -62.07
CA LEU A 26 6.32 21.55 -61.60
C LEU A 26 7.71 21.39 -60.94
N LEU A 27 8.66 22.25 -61.24
CA LEU A 27 10.03 22.15 -60.71
C LEU A 27 10.22 22.91 -59.36
N ARG A 28 9.26 23.76 -58.95
CA ARG A 28 9.29 24.45 -57.66
C ARG A 28 8.51 23.74 -56.59
N GLY A 29 7.64 22.81 -56.97
CA GLY A 29 6.82 22.02 -56.01
C GLY A 29 7.54 20.82 -55.41
N LEU A 30 8.57 20.27 -56.08
CA LEU A 30 9.28 19.08 -55.55
C LEU A 30 10.29 19.43 -54.42
N GLY A 31 10.75 20.67 -54.33
CA GLY A 31 11.66 21.09 -53.26
C GLY A 31 11.01 21.27 -51.88
N GLY A 32 9.70 21.55 -51.84
CA GLY A 32 8.95 21.76 -50.61
C GLY A 32 8.48 20.46 -49.94
N LEU A 33 8.24 19.41 -50.70
CA LEU A 33 7.75 18.12 -50.17
C LEU A 33 8.86 17.26 -49.51
N VAL A 34 10.13 17.46 -49.88
CA VAL A 34 11.23 16.75 -49.24
C VAL A 34 11.62 17.37 -47.90
N ALA A 35 11.37 18.66 -47.68
CA ALA A 35 11.65 19.33 -46.41
C ALA A 35 10.61 19.02 -45.30
N LEU A 36 9.36 18.70 -45.67
CA LEU A 36 8.34 18.29 -44.72
C LEU A 36 8.45 16.82 -44.29
N ALA A 37 9.10 15.95 -45.04
CA ALA A 37 9.30 14.54 -44.72
C ALA A 37 10.40 14.30 -43.66
N LEU A 38 11.22 15.31 -43.34
CA LEU A 38 12.27 15.24 -42.32
C LEU A 38 11.87 15.81 -40.98
N ALA A 39 10.69 16.45 -40.88
CA ALA A 39 10.26 17.13 -39.65
C ALA A 39 9.26 16.34 -38.77
N GLY A 40 8.94 15.12 -39.15
CA GLY A 40 7.94 14.33 -38.40
C GLY A 40 8.41 12.91 -38.17
N ARG A 41 9.43 12.70 -37.34
CA ARG A 41 9.46 11.45 -36.59
C ARG A 41 8.32 11.55 -35.62
N PRO A 42 7.28 10.66 -35.68
CA PRO A 42 6.30 10.60 -34.64
C PRO A 42 7.10 10.34 -33.34
N ALA A 43 7.01 11.26 -32.40
CA ALA A 43 7.43 10.96 -31.05
C ALA A 43 6.69 9.67 -30.70
N ARG A 44 7.41 8.57 -30.60
CA ARG A 44 6.83 7.30 -30.15
C ARG A 44 6.22 7.63 -28.82
N ALA A 45 4.90 7.57 -28.70
CA ALA A 45 4.23 7.63 -27.42
C ALA A 45 4.92 6.57 -26.55
N GLN A 46 5.61 7.01 -25.52
CA GLN A 46 6.24 6.09 -24.58
C GLN A 46 5.07 5.40 -23.89
N ASP A 47 4.96 4.07 -24.03
CA ASP A 47 3.91 3.31 -23.38
C ASP A 47 3.99 3.56 -21.87
N ALA A 48 2.85 3.83 -21.24
CA ALA A 48 2.79 4.02 -19.81
C ALA A 48 3.12 2.70 -19.08
N LEU A 49 4.01 2.79 -18.11
CA LEU A 49 4.29 1.70 -17.21
C LEU A 49 3.32 1.81 -16.02
N TYR A 50 2.52 0.78 -15.78
CA TYR A 50 1.55 0.75 -14.67
C TYR A 50 2.10 0.00 -13.48
N LEU A 51 1.91 0.57 -12.27
CA LEU A 51 2.28 -0.03 -11.00
C LEU A 51 1.09 0.05 -10.05
N ARG A 52 0.53 -1.09 -9.70
CA ARG A 52 -0.51 -1.16 -8.67
C ARG A 52 0.13 -1.49 -7.32
N ILE A 53 -0.37 -0.85 -6.27
CA ILE A 53 0.03 -1.08 -4.89
C ILE A 53 -1.21 -1.58 -4.15
N ALA A 54 -1.32 -2.89 -3.93
CA ALA A 54 -2.39 -3.43 -3.10
C ALA A 54 -2.15 -3.02 -1.64
N THR A 55 -3.18 -2.56 -0.97
CA THR A 55 -3.07 -1.92 0.34
C THR A 55 -3.89 -2.65 1.40
N GLY A 56 -5.06 -2.16 1.73
CA GLY A 56 -5.99 -2.73 2.71
C GLY A 56 -7.32 -2.01 2.62
N SER A 57 -8.06 -1.99 3.72
CA SER A 57 -9.28 -1.20 3.83
C SER A 57 -8.99 0.28 3.65
N ALA A 58 -9.87 1.02 2.96
CA ALA A 58 -9.73 2.46 2.75
C ALA A 58 -9.64 3.26 4.07
N ALA A 59 -10.23 2.76 5.14
CA ALA A 59 -10.14 3.36 6.47
C ALA A 59 -8.92 2.90 7.29
N GLY A 60 -8.10 1.99 6.76
CA GLY A 60 -6.84 1.56 7.38
C GLY A 60 -5.68 2.47 6.99
N THR A 61 -4.52 2.25 7.62
CA THR A 61 -3.31 3.06 7.36
C THR A 61 -2.69 2.76 5.98
N TYR A 62 -2.81 1.53 5.48
CA TYR A 62 -2.17 1.13 4.21
C TYR A 62 -2.67 1.92 3.02
N PHE A 63 -3.99 2.14 2.91
CA PHE A 63 -4.55 2.80 1.73
C PHE A 63 -4.07 4.25 1.59
N PRO A 64 -4.22 5.16 2.57
CA PRO A 64 -3.74 6.54 2.44
C PRO A 64 -2.22 6.66 2.32
N VAL A 65 -1.44 5.75 2.94
CA VAL A 65 0.01 5.70 2.73
C VAL A 65 0.33 5.23 1.31
N GLY A 66 -0.34 4.19 0.82
CA GLY A 66 -0.19 3.70 -0.55
C GLY A 66 -0.55 4.76 -1.60
N GLU A 67 -1.63 5.54 -1.38
CA GLU A 67 -1.95 6.68 -2.25
C GLU A 67 -0.86 7.76 -2.24
N THR A 68 -0.28 8.03 -1.07
CA THR A 68 0.83 8.98 -0.94
C THR A 68 2.04 8.50 -1.73
N ILE A 69 2.42 7.22 -1.60
CA ILE A 69 3.50 6.59 -2.37
C ILE A 69 3.17 6.61 -3.86
N ALA A 70 1.98 6.20 -4.27
CA ALA A 70 1.57 6.15 -5.67
C ALA A 70 1.65 7.54 -6.34
N ARG A 71 1.18 8.59 -5.67
CA ARG A 71 1.30 9.97 -6.17
C ARG A 71 2.75 10.40 -6.33
N LEU A 72 3.58 10.10 -5.33
CA LEU A 72 5.00 10.45 -5.33
C LEU A 72 5.75 9.76 -6.47
N LEU A 73 5.39 8.51 -6.79
CA LEU A 73 6.06 7.72 -7.82
C LEU A 73 5.60 8.06 -9.23
N SER A 74 4.37 8.58 -9.40
CA SER A 74 3.78 8.78 -10.71
C SER A 74 4.40 9.96 -11.45
N HIS A 75 4.86 9.71 -12.68
CA HIS A 75 5.23 10.70 -13.68
C HIS A 75 4.80 10.18 -15.06
N PRO A 76 3.50 10.30 -15.40
CA PRO A 76 2.92 9.75 -16.62
C PRO A 76 3.62 10.23 -17.89
N PRO A 77 3.59 9.44 -18.98
CA PRO A 77 4.11 9.87 -20.27
C PRO A 77 3.45 11.17 -20.75
N GLY A 78 4.26 12.03 -21.38
CA GLY A 78 3.81 13.32 -21.91
C GLY A 78 3.89 14.49 -20.93
N LEU A 79 4.23 14.25 -19.68
CA LEU A 79 4.60 15.33 -18.77
C LEU A 79 5.99 15.89 -19.10
N PRO A 80 6.25 17.18 -18.81
CA PRO A 80 7.58 17.76 -18.95
C PRO A 80 8.62 16.96 -18.15
N ALA A 81 9.87 16.94 -18.64
CA ALA A 81 10.97 16.38 -17.85
C ALA A 81 11.08 17.08 -16.49
N CYS A 82 11.47 16.32 -15.48
CA CYS A 82 11.63 16.83 -14.14
C CYS A 82 12.73 17.88 -14.06
N ASP A 83 12.44 19.04 -13.46
CA ASP A 83 13.47 20.02 -13.16
C ASP A 83 14.37 19.52 -12.02
N PRO A 84 15.69 19.73 -12.11
CA PRO A 84 16.61 19.32 -11.05
C PRO A 84 16.22 19.97 -9.71
N GLY A 85 16.13 19.14 -8.66
CA GLY A 85 15.81 19.60 -7.31
C GLY A 85 14.31 19.83 -7.04
N THR A 86 13.43 19.42 -7.95
CA THR A 86 11.97 19.43 -7.72
C THR A 86 11.45 18.00 -7.49
N PRO A 87 10.37 17.83 -6.69
CA PRO A 87 9.71 16.54 -6.53
C PRO A 87 9.33 15.93 -7.89
N CYS A 88 9.75 14.69 -8.11
CA CYS A 88 9.47 14.02 -9.36
C CYS A 88 9.37 12.51 -9.15
N GLY A 89 8.42 11.90 -9.86
CA GLY A 89 8.24 10.45 -9.88
C GLY A 89 9.20 9.76 -10.85
N VAL A 90 8.87 8.53 -11.20
CA VAL A 90 9.59 7.71 -12.19
C VAL A 90 9.01 7.98 -13.56
N ASN A 91 9.84 8.41 -14.49
CA ASN A 91 9.42 8.81 -15.85
C ASN A 91 8.66 7.66 -16.55
N GLY A 92 7.51 7.97 -17.11
CA GLY A 92 6.62 7.02 -17.77
C GLY A 92 5.77 6.18 -16.84
N LEU A 93 5.89 6.31 -15.50
CA LEU A 93 5.18 5.51 -14.53
C LEU A 93 3.83 6.13 -14.16
N VAL A 94 2.81 5.28 -14.11
CA VAL A 94 1.48 5.54 -13.53
C VAL A 94 1.28 4.57 -12.37
N ALA A 95 1.42 5.04 -11.14
CA ALA A 95 1.21 4.24 -9.96
C ALA A 95 -0.18 4.51 -9.36
N THR A 96 -0.84 3.46 -8.84
CA THR A 96 -2.15 3.51 -8.18
C THR A 96 -2.15 2.69 -6.91
N ALA A 97 -2.86 3.17 -5.89
CA ALA A 97 -3.17 2.38 -4.70
C ALA A 97 -4.53 1.70 -4.86
N GLU A 98 -4.61 0.43 -4.52
CA GLU A 98 -5.82 -0.37 -4.58
C GLU A 98 -6.19 -0.91 -3.20
N THR A 99 -7.47 -0.87 -2.85
CA THR A 99 -7.96 -1.51 -1.63
C THR A 99 -7.90 -3.03 -1.74
N SER A 100 -7.71 -3.70 -0.61
CA SER A 100 -7.67 -5.16 -0.53
C SER A 100 -8.22 -5.66 0.81
N GLU A 101 -8.23 -6.98 1.00
CA GLU A 101 -8.56 -7.59 2.29
C GLU A 101 -7.42 -7.49 3.32
N GLY A 102 -6.21 -7.09 2.91
CA GLY A 102 -5.04 -6.89 3.76
C GLY A 102 -3.88 -7.86 3.50
N SER A 103 -2.98 -7.97 4.46
CA SER A 103 -1.64 -8.58 4.29
C SER A 103 -1.65 -10.00 3.73
N VAL A 104 -2.58 -10.88 4.17
CA VAL A 104 -2.65 -12.29 3.70
C VAL A 104 -3.08 -12.35 2.24
N ALA A 105 -4.05 -11.53 1.84
CA ALA A 105 -4.46 -11.41 0.44
C ALA A 105 -3.34 -10.81 -0.42
N ASN A 106 -2.63 -9.82 0.11
CA ASN A 106 -1.59 -9.08 -0.59
C ASN A 106 -0.36 -9.94 -0.90
N VAL A 107 0.14 -10.73 0.05
CA VAL A 107 1.27 -11.63 -0.21
C VAL A 107 0.92 -12.68 -1.27
N ALA A 108 -0.32 -13.16 -1.28
CA ALA A 108 -0.78 -14.11 -2.29
C ALA A 108 -0.89 -13.45 -3.68
N ALA A 109 -1.43 -12.22 -3.74
CA ALA A 109 -1.57 -11.45 -4.98
C ALA A 109 -0.21 -11.13 -5.62
N VAL A 110 0.77 -10.70 -4.81
CA VAL A 110 2.14 -10.41 -5.26
C VAL A 110 2.83 -11.69 -5.71
N ALA A 111 2.82 -12.76 -4.91
CA ALA A 111 3.45 -14.02 -5.28
C ALA A 111 2.84 -14.63 -6.54
N GLY A 112 1.53 -14.49 -6.74
CA GLY A 112 0.80 -14.90 -7.95
C GLY A 112 0.93 -13.90 -9.11
N ARG A 113 1.62 -12.77 -8.92
CA ARG A 113 1.80 -11.70 -9.92
C ARG A 113 0.49 -11.12 -10.47
N SER A 114 -0.57 -11.12 -9.67
CA SER A 114 -1.84 -10.47 -10.01
C SER A 114 -1.84 -8.98 -9.69
N VAL A 115 -0.86 -8.53 -8.90
CA VAL A 115 -0.53 -7.14 -8.61
C VAL A 115 0.99 -6.98 -8.55
N GLU A 116 1.51 -5.84 -8.92
CA GLU A 116 2.97 -5.61 -9.04
C GLU A 116 3.62 -5.49 -7.67
N THR A 117 2.98 -4.75 -6.77
CA THR A 117 3.48 -4.51 -5.41
C THR A 117 2.34 -4.44 -4.39
N ALA A 118 2.67 -4.58 -3.11
CA ALA A 118 1.68 -4.46 -2.05
C ALA A 118 2.29 -4.00 -0.72
N LEU A 119 1.44 -3.52 0.18
CA LEU A 119 1.79 -3.33 1.59
C LEU A 119 1.37 -4.56 2.39
N ALA A 120 2.23 -5.05 3.26
CA ALA A 120 1.95 -6.21 4.10
C ALA A 120 2.75 -6.16 5.42
N GLN A 121 2.20 -6.76 6.46
CA GLN A 121 2.86 -6.92 7.75
C GLN A 121 4.06 -7.85 7.63
N SER A 122 5.17 -7.52 8.30
CA SER A 122 6.43 -8.28 8.24
C SER A 122 6.31 -9.74 8.70
N ASP A 123 5.46 -10.01 9.66
CA ASP A 123 5.18 -11.37 10.14
C ASP A 123 4.40 -12.20 9.11
N VAL A 124 3.37 -11.61 8.47
CA VAL A 124 2.62 -12.27 7.39
C VAL A 124 3.53 -12.56 6.19
N VAL A 125 4.42 -11.61 5.83
CA VAL A 125 5.43 -11.82 4.79
C VAL A 125 6.37 -12.98 5.16
N ALA A 126 6.86 -13.02 6.41
CA ALA A 126 7.70 -14.10 6.90
C ALA A 126 6.97 -15.46 6.90
N TRP A 127 5.72 -15.48 7.35
CA TRP A 127 4.92 -16.71 7.37
C TRP A 127 4.64 -17.23 5.97
N ALA A 128 4.29 -16.35 5.05
CA ALA A 128 4.03 -16.73 3.66
C ALA A 128 5.30 -17.27 2.98
N TYR A 129 6.43 -16.59 3.18
CA TYR A 129 7.74 -16.98 2.63
C TYR A 129 8.23 -18.33 3.17
N GLY A 130 8.05 -18.57 4.48
CA GLY A 130 8.52 -19.79 5.16
C GLY A 130 7.48 -20.90 5.30
N ALA A 131 6.26 -20.76 4.77
CA ALA A 131 5.13 -21.67 5.00
C ALA A 131 4.84 -21.91 6.49
N LEU A 132 4.82 -20.83 7.27
CA LEU A 132 4.61 -20.83 8.72
C LEU A 132 3.24 -20.25 9.08
N GLY A 133 2.82 -20.37 10.33
CA GLY A 133 1.63 -19.72 10.89
C GLY A 133 0.39 -19.97 10.02
N LEU A 134 -0.24 -18.92 9.48
CA LEU A 134 -1.40 -19.01 8.60
C LEU A 134 -1.14 -19.76 7.28
N PHE A 135 0.12 -19.96 6.93
CA PHE A 135 0.54 -20.65 5.69
C PHE A 135 1.07 -22.06 5.96
N GLU A 136 1.01 -22.55 7.20
CA GLU A 136 1.41 -23.91 7.54
C GLU A 136 0.62 -24.92 6.68
N GLY A 137 1.34 -25.89 6.09
CA GLY A 137 0.75 -26.88 5.18
C GLY A 137 0.43 -26.38 3.77
N LYS A 138 0.71 -25.11 3.46
CA LYS A 138 0.61 -24.54 2.11
C LYS A 138 2.00 -24.44 1.46
N PRO A 139 2.10 -24.35 0.11
CA PRO A 139 3.37 -24.03 -0.54
C PRO A 139 3.94 -22.69 -0.05
N ALA A 140 5.25 -22.66 0.19
CA ALA A 140 5.96 -21.44 0.52
C ALA A 140 5.94 -20.44 -0.65
N LEU A 141 5.71 -19.17 -0.37
CA LEU A 141 5.75 -18.10 -1.37
C LEU A 141 7.18 -17.54 -1.47
N ALA A 142 8.13 -18.37 -1.88
CA ALA A 142 9.57 -18.11 -1.84
C ALA A 142 10.04 -17.00 -2.82
N ASN A 143 9.16 -16.56 -3.73
CA ASN A 143 9.43 -15.46 -4.65
C ASN A 143 9.08 -14.07 -4.07
N LEU A 144 8.57 -13.97 -2.84
CA LEU A 144 8.36 -12.69 -2.19
C LEU A 144 9.67 -11.98 -1.91
N ARG A 145 9.71 -10.66 -2.13
CA ARG A 145 10.84 -9.78 -1.82
C ARG A 145 10.34 -8.49 -1.18
N VAL A 146 11.14 -7.93 -0.30
CA VAL A 146 10.87 -6.61 0.30
C VAL A 146 11.54 -5.52 -0.53
N ILE A 147 10.82 -4.43 -0.77
CA ILE A 147 11.35 -3.19 -1.33
C ILE A 147 11.86 -2.31 -0.19
N ALA A 148 11.01 -2.11 0.83
CA ALA A 148 11.31 -1.29 2.00
C ALA A 148 10.47 -1.70 3.21
N SER A 149 11.02 -1.54 4.41
CA SER A 149 10.29 -1.41 5.66
C SER A 149 9.82 0.05 5.80
N LEU A 150 8.53 0.28 6.05
CA LEU A 150 7.95 1.62 5.96
C LEU A 150 7.77 2.27 7.34
N TYR A 151 6.98 1.66 8.21
CA TYR A 151 6.69 2.17 9.55
C TYR A 151 6.24 1.04 10.47
N ALA A 152 6.24 1.31 11.77
CA ALA A 152 5.75 0.37 12.76
C ALA A 152 4.22 0.42 12.85
N GLU A 153 3.61 -0.75 12.97
CA GLU A 153 2.21 -0.94 13.30
C GLU A 153 2.10 -1.59 14.67
N SER A 154 1.15 -1.10 15.45
CA SER A 154 0.90 -1.58 16.82
C SER A 154 -0.38 -2.40 16.87
N MET A 155 -0.38 -3.49 17.64
CA MET A 155 -1.62 -4.19 17.94
C MET A 155 -2.44 -3.37 18.93
N HIS A 156 -3.65 -3.04 18.52
CA HIS A 156 -4.68 -2.46 19.38
C HIS A 156 -5.69 -3.55 19.74
N ILE A 157 -5.91 -3.77 21.03
CA ILE A 157 -7.01 -4.61 21.52
C ILE A 157 -7.96 -3.68 22.25
N VAL A 158 -8.98 -3.23 21.55
CA VAL A 158 -9.86 -2.14 21.97
C VAL A 158 -11.10 -2.72 22.64
N VAL A 159 -11.46 -2.19 23.79
CA VAL A 159 -12.69 -2.50 24.52
C VAL A 159 -13.36 -1.20 24.97
N ARG A 160 -14.63 -1.25 25.33
CA ARG A 160 -15.28 -0.12 26.01
C ARG A 160 -14.76 -0.02 27.46
N ALA A 161 -14.48 1.19 27.93
CA ALA A 161 -13.97 1.42 29.28
C ALA A 161 -14.99 1.00 30.38
N ASP A 162 -16.27 1.12 30.06
CA ASP A 162 -17.39 0.71 30.98
C ASP A 162 -17.81 -0.76 30.80
N GLY A 163 -17.17 -1.52 29.87
CA GLY A 163 -17.54 -2.89 29.50
C GLY A 163 -17.09 -3.98 30.48
N GLY A 164 -16.33 -3.62 31.53
CA GLY A 164 -15.88 -4.59 32.56
C GLY A 164 -14.80 -5.57 32.07
N ILE A 165 -14.23 -5.37 30.88
CA ILE A 165 -13.12 -6.16 30.31
C ILE A 165 -11.82 -5.42 30.59
N THR A 166 -10.94 -6.03 31.40
CA THR A 166 -9.67 -5.39 31.82
C THR A 166 -8.42 -6.17 31.42
N ARG A 167 -8.60 -7.41 30.97
CA ARG A 167 -7.49 -8.31 30.56
C ARG A 167 -7.97 -9.28 29.49
N LEU A 168 -7.05 -9.85 28.72
CA LEU A 168 -7.35 -10.78 27.64
C LEU A 168 -8.23 -11.98 28.05
N LYS A 169 -8.06 -12.51 29.27
CA LYS A 169 -8.87 -13.63 29.75
C LYS A 169 -10.36 -13.31 29.88
N ASP A 170 -10.70 -12.04 30.03
CA ASP A 170 -12.10 -11.59 30.13
C ASP A 170 -12.84 -11.65 28.79
N LEU A 171 -12.09 -11.88 27.68
CA LEU A 171 -12.66 -12.09 26.32
C LEU A 171 -13.36 -13.45 26.16
N VAL A 172 -13.15 -14.41 27.07
CA VAL A 172 -13.84 -15.72 27.01
C VAL A 172 -15.34 -15.52 27.06
N GLY A 173 -16.05 -16.09 26.07
CA GLY A 173 -17.50 -15.95 25.90
C GLY A 173 -17.97 -14.66 25.22
N LYS A 174 -17.07 -13.71 24.97
CA LYS A 174 -17.37 -12.39 24.41
C LYS A 174 -17.44 -12.40 22.89
N LYS A 175 -18.13 -11.41 22.31
CA LYS A 175 -18.16 -11.14 20.88
C LYS A 175 -16.95 -10.28 20.51
N VAL A 176 -16.02 -10.85 19.76
CA VAL A 176 -14.73 -10.23 19.46
C VAL A 176 -14.51 -10.17 17.97
N SER A 177 -14.29 -8.97 17.43
CA SER A 177 -13.82 -8.83 16.06
C SER A 177 -12.32 -9.11 15.99
N LEU A 178 -11.95 -10.04 15.11
CA LEU A 178 -10.55 -10.36 14.77
C LEU A 178 -10.18 -9.83 13.38
N ASP A 179 -10.99 -8.92 12.80
CA ASP A 179 -10.94 -8.51 11.41
C ASP A 179 -11.41 -9.61 10.44
N ARG A 180 -11.38 -9.34 9.14
CA ARG A 180 -11.86 -10.23 8.09
C ARG A 180 -10.87 -11.35 7.76
N PRO A 181 -11.33 -12.47 7.21
CA PRO A 181 -10.44 -13.43 6.56
C PRO A 181 -9.59 -12.73 5.48
N GLY A 182 -8.30 -13.06 5.39
CA GLY A 182 -7.37 -12.39 4.47
C GLY A 182 -6.60 -11.21 5.08
N SER A 183 -6.98 -10.73 6.27
CA SER A 183 -6.29 -9.70 7.02
C SER A 183 -5.12 -10.29 7.84
N GLY A 184 -4.03 -9.53 7.96
CA GLY A 184 -2.94 -9.85 8.89
C GLY A 184 -3.38 -9.80 10.34
N THR A 185 -4.14 -8.76 10.73
CA THR A 185 -4.72 -8.62 12.08
C THR A 185 -5.38 -9.90 12.58
N ARG A 186 -6.14 -10.59 11.72
CA ARG A 186 -6.79 -11.85 12.11
C ARG A 186 -5.80 -12.94 12.50
N GLY A 187 -4.73 -13.07 11.73
CA GLY A 187 -3.68 -14.04 12.01
C GLY A 187 -2.99 -13.76 13.35
N ASP A 188 -2.64 -12.52 13.56
CA ASP A 188 -1.99 -12.06 14.79
C ASP A 188 -2.90 -12.18 16.01
N ALA A 189 -4.16 -11.79 15.86
CA ALA A 189 -5.15 -11.93 16.94
C ALA A 189 -5.27 -13.39 17.39
N LEU A 190 -5.32 -14.33 16.44
CA LEU A 190 -5.34 -15.77 16.77
C LEU A 190 -4.05 -16.22 17.47
N ALA A 191 -2.88 -15.74 17.00
CA ALA A 191 -1.60 -16.06 17.61
C ALA A 191 -1.45 -15.47 19.02
N ILE A 192 -1.98 -14.26 19.25
CA ILE A 192 -1.99 -13.60 20.58
C ILE A 192 -2.94 -14.35 21.54
N LEU A 193 -4.15 -14.68 21.09
CA LEU A 193 -5.11 -15.44 21.88
C LEU A 193 -4.56 -16.80 22.28
N GLU A 194 -3.93 -17.51 21.35
CA GLU A 194 -3.28 -18.80 21.60
C GLU A 194 -2.14 -18.66 22.63
N ALA A 195 -1.26 -17.66 22.47
CA ALA A 195 -0.19 -17.37 23.42
C ALA A 195 -0.70 -17.04 24.83
N ALA A 196 -1.87 -16.39 24.91
CA ALA A 196 -2.61 -16.12 26.16
C ALA A 196 -3.35 -17.34 26.74
N GLY A 197 -3.35 -18.48 26.02
CA GLY A 197 -4.06 -19.70 26.41
C GLY A 197 -5.57 -19.66 26.14
N ILE A 198 -6.02 -18.80 25.23
CA ILE A 198 -7.42 -18.66 24.83
C ILE A 198 -7.60 -19.30 23.46
N LYS A 199 -8.41 -20.36 23.40
CA LYS A 199 -8.73 -21.01 22.11
C LYS A 199 -9.79 -20.21 21.37
N ALA A 200 -9.69 -20.15 20.04
CA ALA A 200 -10.65 -19.44 19.18
C ALA A 200 -12.12 -19.80 19.46
N LYS A 201 -12.41 -21.06 19.76
CA LYS A 201 -13.75 -21.54 20.09
C LYS A 201 -14.30 -21.04 21.45
N GLN A 202 -13.48 -20.39 22.25
CA GLN A 202 -13.90 -19.83 23.55
C GLN A 202 -14.38 -18.38 23.42
N ILE A 203 -14.28 -17.77 22.25
CA ILE A 203 -14.83 -16.45 21.95
C ILE A 203 -15.83 -16.54 20.81
N GLN A 204 -16.70 -15.54 20.68
CA GLN A 204 -17.65 -15.43 19.56
C GLN A 204 -17.02 -14.52 18.48
N ILE A 205 -16.28 -15.12 17.54
CA ILE A 205 -15.57 -14.37 16.51
C ILE A 205 -16.56 -13.66 15.59
N GLN A 206 -16.30 -12.37 15.36
CA GLN A 206 -16.99 -11.53 14.40
C GLN A 206 -16.03 -11.15 13.28
N ASP A 207 -16.40 -11.41 12.02
CA ASP A 207 -15.58 -11.13 10.83
C ASP A 207 -15.85 -9.72 10.29
N LEU A 208 -15.62 -8.71 11.14
CA LEU A 208 -15.87 -7.30 10.82
C LEU A 208 -14.55 -6.60 10.48
N GLY A 209 -14.52 -5.91 9.35
CA GLY A 209 -13.40 -5.03 9.02
C GLY A 209 -13.33 -3.81 9.95
N PRO A 210 -12.21 -3.06 9.96
CA PRO A 210 -11.87 -2.09 11.02
C PRO A 210 -12.97 -1.07 11.31
N SER A 211 -13.51 -0.40 10.28
CA SER A 211 -14.56 0.63 10.46
C SER A 211 -15.84 0.04 11.07
N ARG A 212 -16.30 -1.08 10.50
CA ARG A 212 -17.52 -1.73 11.01
C ARG A 212 -17.32 -2.31 12.41
N ALA A 213 -16.11 -2.80 12.73
CA ALA A 213 -15.77 -3.26 14.07
C ALA A 213 -15.79 -2.10 15.09
N ALA A 214 -15.24 -0.93 14.71
CA ALA A 214 -15.28 0.27 15.55
C ALA A 214 -16.72 0.72 15.82
N GLU A 215 -17.58 0.80 14.80
CA GLU A 215 -19.00 1.11 14.94
C GLU A 215 -19.74 0.09 15.84
N ALA A 216 -19.46 -1.20 15.63
CA ALA A 216 -20.08 -2.28 16.42
C ALA A 216 -19.64 -2.25 17.89
N LEU A 217 -18.38 -1.89 18.15
CA LEU A 217 -17.88 -1.68 19.51
C LEU A 217 -18.54 -0.46 20.16
N ALA A 218 -18.66 0.64 19.41
CA ALA A 218 -19.30 1.86 19.90
C ALA A 218 -20.77 1.64 20.25
N SER A 219 -21.50 0.88 19.45
CA SER A 219 -22.90 0.55 19.70
C SER A 219 -23.12 -0.57 20.75
N GLY A 220 -22.06 -1.26 21.19
CA GLY A 220 -22.14 -2.40 22.10
C GLY A 220 -22.60 -3.70 21.41
N GLU A 221 -22.60 -3.76 20.08
CA GLU A 221 -22.88 -4.98 19.31
C GLU A 221 -21.79 -6.05 19.51
N ILE A 222 -20.52 -5.60 19.65
CA ILE A 222 -19.37 -6.43 20.03
C ILE A 222 -18.73 -5.91 21.33
N ASP A 223 -17.98 -6.77 21.99
CA ASP A 223 -17.33 -6.48 23.28
C ASP A 223 -15.87 -6.00 23.11
N ALA A 224 -15.19 -6.44 22.05
CA ALA A 224 -13.80 -6.10 21.77
C ALA A 224 -13.48 -6.17 20.27
N MET A 225 -12.43 -5.45 19.85
CA MET A 225 -11.86 -5.60 18.54
C MET A 225 -10.34 -5.64 18.59
N PHE A 226 -9.74 -6.46 17.73
CA PHE A 226 -8.32 -6.47 17.44
C PHE A 226 -8.06 -5.67 16.16
N PHE A 227 -6.99 -4.90 16.15
CA PHE A 227 -6.60 -4.15 14.97
C PHE A 227 -5.11 -3.81 14.98
N PHE A 228 -4.35 -4.31 13.99
CA PHE A 228 -3.02 -3.84 13.71
C PHE A 228 -3.07 -2.60 12.84
N SER A 229 -2.45 -1.52 13.31
CA SER A 229 -2.45 -0.23 12.61
C SER A 229 -1.34 0.67 13.12
N GLY A 230 -0.99 1.68 12.34
CA GLY A 230 -0.24 2.82 12.88
C GLY A 230 -1.01 3.50 14.00
N ALA A 231 -0.32 3.88 15.09
CA ALA A 231 -0.91 4.63 16.19
C ALA A 231 -0.56 6.13 16.09
N PRO A 232 -1.53 7.07 16.24
CA PRO A 232 -2.97 6.83 16.39
C PRO A 232 -3.64 6.34 15.10
N SER A 233 -4.67 5.51 15.23
CA SER A 233 -5.53 5.07 14.14
C SER A 233 -6.81 5.90 14.10
N ALA A 234 -7.22 6.34 12.92
CA ALA A 234 -8.45 7.11 12.74
C ALA A 234 -9.69 6.33 13.21
N ASN A 235 -9.82 5.05 12.83
CA ASN A 235 -10.95 4.21 13.26
C ASN A 235 -11.14 4.13 14.77
N ILE A 236 -10.04 4.13 15.53
CA ILE A 236 -10.09 4.08 17.00
C ILE A 236 -10.32 5.49 17.54
N GLY A 237 -9.70 6.50 16.95
CA GLY A 237 -9.90 7.90 17.30
C GLY A 237 -11.37 8.34 17.19
N ASP A 238 -12.05 7.92 16.11
CA ASP A 238 -13.45 8.26 15.84
C ASP A 238 -14.41 7.76 16.93
N ILE A 239 -14.08 6.64 17.58
CA ILE A 239 -14.90 6.07 18.67
C ILE A 239 -14.37 6.38 20.07
N ALA A 240 -13.23 7.06 20.19
CA ALA A 240 -12.63 7.32 21.52
C ALA A 240 -13.55 8.12 22.44
N GLY A 241 -14.45 8.93 21.88
CA GLY A 241 -15.44 9.73 22.64
C GLY A 241 -16.45 8.93 23.45
N ILE A 242 -16.67 7.64 23.18
CA ILE A 242 -17.53 6.78 24.00
C ILE A 242 -16.86 6.31 25.30
N GLY A 243 -15.57 6.56 25.47
CA GLY A 243 -14.71 5.97 26.50
C GLY A 243 -14.25 4.56 26.11
N ILE A 244 -13.02 4.46 25.66
CA ILE A 244 -12.37 3.19 25.29
C ILE A 244 -11.21 2.88 26.23
N ALA A 245 -10.82 1.61 26.28
CA ALA A 245 -9.57 1.17 26.90
C ALA A 245 -8.83 0.23 25.94
N LEU A 246 -7.52 0.19 26.06
CA LEU A 246 -6.67 -0.77 25.36
C LEU A 246 -6.21 -1.86 26.34
N LEU A 247 -6.38 -3.13 25.96
CA LEU A 247 -5.84 -4.24 26.73
C LEU A 247 -4.35 -4.39 26.42
N PRO A 248 -3.46 -4.43 27.43
CA PRO A 248 -2.04 -4.52 27.20
C PRO A 248 -1.59 -5.91 26.76
N ILE A 249 -0.52 -5.94 25.97
CA ILE A 249 0.26 -7.13 25.66
C ILE A 249 1.62 -6.93 26.32
N GLU A 250 1.79 -7.48 27.53
CA GLU A 250 2.92 -7.21 28.39
C GLU A 250 3.49 -8.49 29.04
N GLY A 251 4.62 -8.37 29.71
CA GLY A 251 5.23 -9.43 30.50
C GLY A 251 5.42 -10.74 29.73
N ALA A 252 5.17 -11.87 30.39
CA ALA A 252 5.36 -13.21 29.82
C ALA A 252 4.56 -13.46 28.51
N LEU A 253 3.43 -12.78 28.30
CA LEU A 253 2.70 -12.90 27.04
C LEU A 253 3.48 -12.26 25.91
N ARG A 254 3.97 -11.03 26.11
CA ARG A 254 4.80 -10.33 25.13
C ARG A 254 6.06 -11.10 24.83
N ASP A 255 6.75 -11.62 25.87
CA ASP A 255 7.98 -12.39 25.70
C ASP A 255 7.77 -13.64 24.84
N LYS A 256 6.64 -14.35 25.02
CA LYS A 256 6.28 -15.49 24.18
C LYS A 256 6.08 -15.10 22.70
N LEU A 257 5.49 -13.94 22.44
CA LEU A 257 5.28 -13.47 21.07
C LEU A 257 6.59 -13.05 20.43
N LEU A 258 7.46 -12.31 21.15
CA LEU A 258 8.78 -11.90 20.67
C LEU A 258 9.69 -13.10 20.36
N ALA A 259 9.55 -14.20 21.11
CA ALA A 259 10.30 -15.43 20.87
C ALA A 259 9.86 -16.19 19.60
N LYS A 260 8.67 -15.89 19.03
CA LYS A 260 8.19 -16.55 17.81
C LYS A 260 8.97 -16.16 16.54
N GLY A 261 9.59 -14.97 16.51
CA GLY A 261 10.35 -14.54 15.35
C GLY A 261 10.71 -13.05 15.40
N ARG A 262 11.66 -12.65 14.56
CA ARG A 262 12.19 -11.28 14.51
C ARG A 262 11.18 -10.25 13.96
N TYR A 263 10.05 -10.69 13.46
CA TYR A 263 8.99 -9.85 12.91
C TYR A 263 8.12 -9.21 13.99
N PHE A 264 8.04 -9.80 15.20
CA PHE A 264 7.43 -9.14 16.35
C PHE A 264 8.45 -8.32 17.11
N MET A 265 8.09 -7.11 17.47
CA MET A 265 8.90 -6.17 18.24
C MET A 265 8.11 -5.70 19.46
N ALA A 266 8.79 -5.40 20.58
CA ALA A 266 8.15 -4.73 21.69
C ALA A 266 7.69 -3.33 21.26
N GLY A 267 6.46 -2.97 21.60
CA GLY A 267 5.87 -1.69 21.28
C GLY A 267 5.13 -1.05 22.44
N THR A 268 4.86 0.22 22.31
CA THR A 268 4.02 0.99 23.22
C THR A 268 3.15 1.93 22.42
N ILE A 269 1.84 1.90 22.60
CA ILE A 269 0.96 2.95 22.14
C ILE A 269 1.10 4.09 23.13
N PRO A 270 1.55 5.29 22.71
CA PRO A 270 1.86 6.36 23.67
C PRO A 270 0.62 6.90 24.35
N GLU A 271 0.81 7.45 25.54
CA GLU A 271 -0.22 8.27 26.19
C GLU A 271 -0.61 9.43 25.29
N GLY A 272 -1.90 9.73 25.22
CA GLY A 272 -2.42 10.79 24.35
C GLY A 272 -2.65 10.38 22.91
N ALA A 273 -2.31 9.15 22.50
CA ALA A 273 -2.68 8.63 21.18
C ALA A 273 -4.21 8.64 20.99
N TYR A 274 -4.93 8.34 22.08
CA TYR A 274 -6.40 8.41 22.12
C TYR A 274 -6.84 9.11 23.43
N PRO A 275 -7.88 9.96 23.37
CA PRO A 275 -8.39 10.64 24.56
C PRO A 275 -8.69 9.68 25.71
N GLY A 276 -8.11 9.94 26.89
CA GLY A 276 -8.36 9.17 28.12
C GLY A 276 -7.68 7.79 28.15
N VAL A 277 -6.90 7.40 27.15
CA VAL A 277 -6.17 6.12 27.12
C VAL A 277 -4.74 6.33 27.59
N PRO A 278 -4.27 5.63 28.63
CA PRO A 278 -2.89 5.71 29.09
C PRO A 278 -1.94 5.02 28.12
N ALA A 279 -0.62 5.27 28.28
CA ALA A 279 0.41 4.51 27.56
C ALA A 279 0.16 3.01 27.76
N THR A 280 0.10 2.26 26.65
CA THR A 280 -0.27 0.84 26.67
C THR A 280 0.80 0.01 26.00
N GLU A 281 1.38 -0.94 26.73
CA GLU A 281 2.34 -1.89 26.19
C GLU A 281 1.67 -2.85 25.19
N THR A 282 2.36 -3.10 24.07
CA THR A 282 1.85 -3.95 23.01
C THR A 282 2.99 -4.62 22.25
N VAL A 283 2.65 -5.31 21.16
CA VAL A 283 3.60 -5.77 20.14
C VAL A 283 3.42 -4.97 18.85
N ASN A 284 4.53 -4.73 18.18
CA ASN A 284 4.58 -4.10 16.89
C ASN A 284 5.04 -5.11 15.82
N VAL A 285 4.59 -4.87 14.59
CA VAL A 285 5.16 -5.41 13.35
C VAL A 285 5.57 -4.24 12.46
N SER A 286 6.31 -4.51 11.39
CA SER A 286 6.62 -3.49 10.39
C SER A 286 5.66 -3.61 9.20
N ALA A 287 5.09 -2.50 8.76
CA ALA A 287 4.51 -2.40 7.43
C ALA A 287 5.64 -2.47 6.41
N GLN A 288 5.58 -3.44 5.50
CA GLN A 288 6.58 -3.63 4.45
C GLN A 288 5.96 -3.41 3.08
N TRP A 289 6.71 -2.78 2.19
CA TRP A 289 6.38 -2.72 0.78
C TRP A 289 7.07 -3.88 0.07
N ILE A 290 6.27 -4.72 -0.57
CA ILE A 290 6.72 -6.00 -1.14
C ILE A 290 6.45 -6.08 -2.64
N CYS A 291 7.25 -6.89 -3.33
CA CYS A 291 7.10 -7.27 -4.73
C CYS A 291 7.47 -8.75 -4.93
N ALA A 292 7.28 -9.26 -6.14
CA ALA A 292 7.81 -10.56 -6.53
C ALA A 292 9.28 -10.45 -6.96
N LEU A 293 10.06 -11.52 -6.81
CA LEU A 293 11.46 -11.60 -7.28
C LEU A 293 11.61 -11.32 -8.78
N GLU A 294 10.59 -11.68 -9.55
CA GLU A 294 10.55 -11.53 -10.99
C GLU A 294 10.23 -10.10 -11.47
N ALA A 295 10.03 -9.15 -10.54
CA ALA A 295 9.88 -7.75 -10.91
C ALA A 295 11.18 -7.22 -11.53
N GLU A 296 11.06 -6.26 -12.46
CA GLU A 296 12.23 -5.70 -13.15
C GLU A 296 13.14 -4.93 -12.19
N ASP A 297 14.43 -5.30 -12.15
CA ASP A 297 15.41 -4.69 -11.23
C ASP A 297 15.49 -3.17 -11.37
N ASP A 298 15.46 -2.65 -12.60
CA ASP A 298 15.54 -1.22 -12.86
C ASP A 298 14.30 -0.47 -12.40
N LEU A 299 13.11 -1.08 -12.50
CA LEU A 299 11.88 -0.50 -11.98
C LEU A 299 11.93 -0.43 -10.46
N ILE A 300 12.26 -1.55 -9.78
CA ILE A 300 12.33 -1.58 -8.32
C ILE A 300 13.41 -0.64 -7.79
N TYR A 301 14.56 -0.55 -8.47
CA TYR A 301 15.57 0.46 -8.15
C TYR A 301 15.01 1.89 -8.27
N ALA A 302 14.35 2.21 -9.38
CA ALA A 302 13.83 3.55 -9.65
C ALA A 302 12.76 3.98 -8.64
N ILE A 303 11.81 3.10 -8.30
CA ILE A 303 10.76 3.41 -7.31
C ILE A 303 11.32 3.49 -5.89
N THR A 304 12.32 2.65 -5.54
CA THR A 304 13.00 2.73 -4.24
C THR A 304 13.74 4.05 -4.11
N ARG A 305 14.47 4.46 -5.15
CA ARG A 305 15.16 5.74 -5.21
C ARG A 305 14.20 6.92 -5.08
N ALA A 306 13.09 6.90 -5.81
CA ALA A 306 12.09 7.97 -5.75
C ALA A 306 11.43 8.08 -4.37
N LEU A 307 11.17 6.94 -3.70
CA LEU A 307 10.60 6.92 -2.34
C LEU A 307 11.52 7.62 -1.33
N PHE A 308 12.84 7.42 -1.43
CA PHE A 308 13.82 7.96 -0.47
C PHE A 308 14.58 9.19 -0.98
N ASP A 309 14.19 9.75 -2.14
CA ASP A 309 14.78 10.99 -2.60
C ASP A 309 14.45 12.14 -1.62
N PRO A 310 15.47 12.86 -1.09
CA PRO A 310 15.25 13.96 -0.17
C PRO A 310 14.29 15.03 -0.69
N VAL A 311 14.25 15.23 -2.00
CA VAL A 311 13.35 16.19 -2.66
C VAL A 311 11.88 15.79 -2.51
N ASN A 312 11.59 14.49 -2.43
CA ASN A 312 10.25 13.94 -2.28
C ASN A 312 9.78 13.90 -0.81
N ARG A 313 10.69 14.13 0.15
CA ARG A 313 10.41 14.07 1.59
C ARG A 313 9.21 14.93 2.04
N PRO A 314 9.08 16.20 1.63
CA PRO A 314 7.93 17.03 2.03
C PRO A 314 6.59 16.44 1.54
N ALA A 315 6.56 15.80 0.38
CA ALA A 315 5.34 15.19 -0.15
C ALA A 315 4.92 13.94 0.67
N LEU A 316 5.88 13.14 1.15
CA LEU A 316 5.61 12.04 2.08
C LEU A 316 5.06 12.55 3.41
N GLU A 317 5.69 13.56 4.02
CA GLU A 317 5.29 14.10 5.32
C GLU A 317 3.91 14.76 5.28
N ALA A 318 3.55 15.38 4.16
CA ALA A 318 2.24 15.99 3.98
C ALA A 318 1.12 15.00 3.68
N GLY A 319 1.45 13.78 3.20
CA GLY A 319 0.46 12.82 2.72
C GLY A 319 -0.30 12.11 3.84
N HIS A 320 0.42 11.58 4.81
CA HIS A 320 -0.16 10.86 5.95
C HIS A 320 0.82 10.87 7.13
N PRO A 321 0.37 10.99 8.40
CA PRO A 321 1.27 10.98 9.56
C PRO A 321 2.24 9.79 9.60
N ARG A 322 1.79 8.58 9.24
CA ARG A 322 2.66 7.40 9.17
C ARG A 322 3.62 7.41 7.97
N ALA A 323 3.32 8.13 6.90
CA ALA A 323 4.26 8.30 5.80
C ALA A 323 5.49 9.13 6.21
N ALA A 324 5.37 9.98 7.23
CA ALA A 324 6.50 10.68 7.84
C ALA A 324 7.52 9.74 8.52
N ASP A 325 7.11 8.53 8.89
CA ASP A 325 8.01 7.52 9.49
C ASP A 325 8.79 6.72 8.44
N ILE A 326 8.44 6.81 7.16
CA ILE A 326 9.17 6.16 6.06
C ILE A 326 10.52 6.86 5.92
N ARG A 327 11.59 6.22 6.39
CA ARG A 327 12.95 6.77 6.43
C ARG A 327 13.97 5.78 5.91
N LEU A 328 15.00 6.29 5.26
CA LEU A 328 16.10 5.47 4.72
C LEU A 328 16.80 4.68 5.84
N GLU A 329 16.97 5.29 7.01
CA GLU A 329 17.68 4.70 8.16
C GLU A 329 16.96 3.48 8.74
N THR A 330 15.64 3.39 8.55
CA THR A 330 14.81 2.28 9.06
C THR A 330 14.34 1.34 7.95
N ALA A 331 14.57 1.68 6.69
CA ALA A 331 14.04 0.98 5.52
C ALA A 331 14.43 -0.50 5.40
N VAL A 332 15.51 -0.90 6.07
CA VAL A 332 16.01 -2.29 6.07
C VAL A 332 15.92 -2.97 7.45
N GLN A 333 15.13 -2.39 8.37
CA GLN A 333 14.92 -2.95 9.69
C GLN A 333 13.73 -3.94 9.71
N GLY A 334 13.79 -4.94 10.57
CA GLY A 334 12.71 -5.91 10.74
C GLY A 334 12.45 -6.82 9.52
N LEU A 335 13.42 -6.92 8.60
CA LEU A 335 13.30 -7.79 7.43
C LEU A 335 13.38 -9.26 7.86
N ALA A 336 12.38 -10.03 7.49
CA ALA A 336 12.35 -11.48 7.69
C ALA A 336 12.53 -12.27 6.37
N VAL A 337 12.49 -11.57 5.24
CA VAL A 337 12.71 -12.13 3.89
C VAL A 337 13.68 -11.23 3.11
N PRO A 338 14.32 -11.75 2.05
CA PRO A 338 15.29 -10.97 1.30
C PRO A 338 14.70 -9.71 0.66
N LEU A 339 15.52 -8.69 0.49
CA LEU A 339 15.23 -7.53 -0.36
C LEU A 339 15.23 -7.92 -1.84
N HIS A 340 14.51 -7.14 -2.65
CA HIS A 340 14.61 -7.26 -4.10
C HIS A 340 15.98 -6.77 -4.61
N PRO A 341 16.60 -7.39 -5.63
CA PRO A 341 17.91 -6.99 -6.15
C PRO A 341 18.01 -5.51 -6.53
N GLY A 342 16.96 -4.94 -7.15
CA GLY A 342 16.87 -3.51 -7.46
C GLY A 342 16.93 -2.62 -6.22
N ALA A 343 16.24 -3.01 -5.13
CA ALA A 343 16.29 -2.29 -3.86
C ALA A 343 17.67 -2.44 -3.19
N VAL A 344 18.26 -3.64 -3.22
CA VAL A 344 19.63 -3.90 -2.72
C VAL A 344 20.64 -2.98 -3.41
N ARG A 345 20.53 -2.81 -4.74
CA ARG A 345 21.39 -1.90 -5.51
C ARG A 345 21.29 -0.48 -4.97
N PHE A 346 20.09 0.04 -4.80
CA PHE A 346 19.86 1.39 -4.27
C PHE A 346 20.45 1.54 -2.85
N TYR A 347 20.14 0.63 -1.93
CA TYR A 347 20.61 0.75 -0.55
C TYR A 347 22.14 0.71 -0.45
N ARG A 348 22.81 -0.12 -1.28
CA ARG A 348 24.27 -0.16 -1.34
C ARG A 348 24.86 1.15 -1.83
N GLU A 349 24.28 1.77 -2.86
CA GLU A 349 24.69 3.07 -3.37
C GLU A 349 24.53 4.18 -2.32
N GLN A 350 23.51 4.08 -1.46
CA GLN A 350 23.31 5.01 -0.36
C GLN A 350 24.16 4.69 0.90
N GLY A 351 24.99 3.67 0.86
CA GLY A 351 25.83 3.28 1.99
C GLY A 351 25.06 2.66 3.17
N VAL A 352 23.81 2.19 2.93
CA VAL A 352 23.00 1.54 3.97
C VAL A 352 23.55 0.15 4.27
N ALA A 353 23.84 -0.12 5.55
CA ALA A 353 24.27 -1.44 5.99
C ALA A 353 23.12 -2.43 5.93
N LEU A 354 23.24 -3.45 5.08
CA LEU A 354 22.21 -4.48 4.92
C LEU A 354 22.35 -5.53 6.03
N PRO A 355 21.24 -5.95 6.66
CA PRO A 355 21.27 -7.00 7.66
C PRO A 355 21.60 -8.37 7.02
N ALA A 356 22.10 -9.29 7.82
CA ALA A 356 22.38 -10.66 7.38
C ALA A 356 21.11 -11.33 6.84
N GLY A 357 21.21 -11.93 5.63
CA GLY A 357 20.10 -12.58 4.96
C GLY A 357 19.16 -11.63 4.21
N ALA A 358 19.51 -10.35 4.09
CA ALA A 358 18.74 -9.38 3.30
C ALA A 358 18.97 -9.49 1.77
N THR A 359 19.93 -10.32 1.34
CA THR A 359 20.27 -10.52 -0.08
C THR A 359 20.09 -11.96 -0.48
#